data_6e2670982461e3a2fbcb671ef67a4519
#
_entry.id   6e2670982461e3a2fbcb671ef67a4519
#
_cell.length_a   1.000
_cell.length_b   1.000
_cell.length_c   1.000
_cell.angle_alpha   90.00
_cell.angle_beta   90.00
_cell.angle_gamma   90.00
#
_symmetry.space_group_name_H-M   'P 1'
#
loop_
_entity.id
_entity.type
_entity.pdbx_description
1 polymer ?
#
loop_
_entity_poly.entity_id
_entity_poly.type
_entity_poly.pdbx_seq_one_letter_code
_entity_poly.pdbx_strand_id
1 'polypeptide(L)'
;PDPASLGPRTVGKTNIGCIFTGIKDGKERKIYIYNVCDHQECYREVGSQAISYTTGVPAMIGTMLVAKGVWNKPGVFTTDEFDPDPYMDALNKYGLPWKVDENPVLVD
;
A
#
# COMPACT_ATOMS: atom_id res chain seq x y z
N PRO A 1 -25.16 -0.13 -3.57
CA PRO A 1 -24.86 0.54 -4.83
C PRO A 1 -23.63 -0.07 -5.48
N ASP A 2 -23.60 -0.07 -6.81
CA ASP A 2 -22.44 -0.52 -7.57
C ASP A 2 -21.24 0.41 -7.29
N PRO A 3 -20.08 -0.14 -6.86
CA PRO A 3 -18.90 0.67 -6.59
C PRO A 3 -18.45 1.51 -7.79
N ALA A 4 -18.58 1.01 -9.02
CA ALA A 4 -18.25 1.74 -10.23
C ALA A 4 -19.14 2.99 -10.43
N SER A 5 -20.39 2.92 -10.02
CA SER A 5 -21.32 4.06 -10.11
C SER A 5 -21.03 5.17 -9.09
N LEU A 6 -20.29 4.87 -8.03
CA LEU A 6 -19.87 5.84 -7.01
C LEU A 6 -18.61 6.61 -7.43
N GLY A 7 -17.77 6.04 -8.27
CA GLY A 7 -16.51 6.63 -8.68
C GLY A 7 -16.60 8.08 -9.15
N PRO A 8 -17.54 8.46 -10.04
CA PRO A 8 -17.67 9.84 -10.51
C PRO A 8 -17.97 10.87 -9.42
N ARG A 9 -18.53 10.42 -8.30
CA ARG A 9 -19.02 11.30 -7.21
C ARG A 9 -18.15 11.23 -5.95
N THR A 10 -17.28 10.22 -5.84
CA THR A 10 -16.43 10.04 -4.65
C THR A 10 -15.24 10.97 -4.73
N VAL A 11 -15.17 11.92 -3.83
CA VAL A 11 -14.08 12.90 -3.71
C VAL A 11 -13.36 12.67 -2.40
N GLY A 12 -12.03 12.78 -2.42
CA GLY A 12 -11.16 12.58 -1.26
C GLY A 12 -10.06 11.60 -1.53
N LYS A 13 -9.42 11.15 -0.47
CA LYS A 13 -8.23 10.28 -0.53
C LYS A 13 -8.35 9.13 0.45
N THR A 14 -7.83 7.98 0.04
CA THR A 14 -7.56 6.86 0.95
C THR A 14 -6.12 6.97 1.43
N ASN A 15 -5.92 6.95 2.74
CA ASN A 15 -4.60 6.88 3.37
C ASN A 15 -4.47 5.53 4.08
N ILE A 16 -3.45 4.76 3.71
CA ILE A 16 -3.16 3.46 4.31
C ILE A 16 -1.71 3.48 4.78
N GLY A 17 -1.49 3.13 6.03
CA GLY A 17 -0.13 3.09 6.56
C GLY A 17 -0.04 2.49 7.95
N CYS A 18 1.19 2.30 8.41
CA CYS A 18 1.53 1.76 9.70
C CYS A 18 2.44 2.72 10.47
N ILE A 19 2.13 2.93 11.74
CA ILE A 19 2.98 3.68 12.67
C ILE A 19 3.75 2.68 13.51
N PHE A 20 5.07 2.79 13.47
CA PHE A 20 5.98 1.97 14.26
C PHE A 20 6.58 2.81 15.37
N THR A 21 6.49 2.33 16.60
CA THR A 21 7.15 2.94 17.77
C THR A 21 8.11 1.94 18.39
N GLY A 22 9.29 2.40 18.77
CA GLY A 22 10.30 1.54 19.36
C GLY A 22 11.52 2.31 19.82
N ILE A 23 12.54 1.57 20.23
CA ILE A 23 13.83 2.12 20.68
C ILE A 23 14.89 1.70 19.67
N LYS A 24 15.64 2.68 19.14
CA LYS A 24 16.82 2.47 18.30
C LYS A 24 17.97 3.28 18.85
N ASP A 25 19.11 2.65 19.10
CA ASP A 25 20.31 3.28 19.66
C ASP A 25 20.04 4.01 20.99
N GLY A 26 19.20 3.40 21.86
CA GLY A 26 18.82 3.97 23.16
C GLY A 26 17.86 5.16 23.11
N LYS A 27 17.31 5.50 21.94
CA LYS A 27 16.37 6.61 21.75
C LYS A 27 15.03 6.11 21.23
N GLU A 28 13.96 6.71 21.73
CA GLU A 28 12.64 6.47 21.18
C GLU A 28 12.57 6.95 19.72
N ARG A 29 11.99 6.10 18.89
CA ARG A 29 11.74 6.37 17.48
C ARG A 29 10.28 6.10 17.15
N LYS A 30 9.71 6.97 16.32
CA LYS A 30 8.39 6.81 15.76
C LYS A 30 8.51 7.02 14.25
N ILE A 31 8.07 6.04 13.47
CA ILE A 31 8.13 6.07 12.01
C ILE A 31 6.73 5.77 11.48
N TYR A 32 6.29 6.55 10.51
CA TYR A 32 5.05 6.32 9.78
C TYR A 32 5.38 5.98 8.33
N ILE A 33 5.01 4.78 7.88
CA ILE A 33 5.11 4.34 6.49
C ILE A 33 3.70 4.30 5.93
N TYR A 34 3.44 5.03 4.86
CA TYR A 34 2.08 5.21 4.33
C TYR A 34 2.05 5.47 2.83
N ASN A 35 0.89 5.22 2.24
CA ASN A 35 0.54 5.73 0.92
C ASN A 35 -0.75 6.55 0.96
N VAL A 36 -0.94 7.38 -0.05
CA VAL A 36 -2.15 8.17 -0.25
C VAL A 36 -2.62 7.97 -1.68
N CYS A 37 -3.88 7.59 -1.85
CA CYS A 37 -4.49 7.31 -3.13
C CYS A 37 -5.73 8.19 -3.32
N ASP A 38 -5.75 9.00 -4.36
CA ASP A 38 -6.85 9.91 -4.68
C ASP A 38 -7.97 9.19 -5.43
N HIS A 39 -9.22 9.35 -4.99
CA HIS A 39 -10.36 8.67 -5.60
C HIS A 39 -10.58 9.06 -7.06
N GLN A 40 -10.44 10.34 -7.39
CA GLN A 40 -10.69 10.84 -8.74
C GLN A 40 -9.57 10.47 -9.71
N GLU A 41 -8.32 10.43 -9.23
CA GLU A 41 -7.19 9.95 -10.03
C GLU A 41 -7.35 8.47 -10.38
N CYS A 42 -7.67 7.64 -9.39
CA CYS A 42 -7.95 6.22 -9.61
C CYS A 42 -9.12 6.00 -10.57
N TYR A 43 -10.19 6.79 -10.43
CA TYR A 43 -11.34 6.66 -11.31
C TYR A 43 -11.00 7.01 -12.76
N ARG A 44 -10.17 8.03 -12.99
CA ARG A 44 -9.70 8.37 -14.35
C ARG A 44 -8.83 7.27 -14.96
N GLU A 45 -8.02 6.60 -14.14
CA GLU A 45 -7.08 5.58 -14.60
C GLU A 45 -7.74 4.23 -14.87
N VAL A 46 -8.58 3.75 -13.95
CA VAL A 46 -9.09 2.38 -13.96
C VAL A 46 -10.62 2.27 -13.90
N GLY A 47 -11.37 3.36 -13.91
CA GLY A 47 -12.83 3.36 -13.81
C GLY A 47 -13.36 2.89 -12.44
N SER A 48 -12.52 2.90 -11.41
CA SER A 48 -12.86 2.48 -10.04
C SER A 48 -12.26 3.42 -9.02
N GLN A 49 -12.86 3.44 -7.82
CA GLN A 49 -12.39 4.32 -6.75
C GLN A 49 -11.12 3.77 -6.07
N ALA A 50 -10.45 4.62 -5.27
CA ALA A 50 -9.21 4.31 -4.60
C ALA A 50 -9.25 3.03 -3.75
N ILE A 51 -10.37 2.69 -3.13
CA ILE A 51 -10.48 1.46 -2.34
C ILE A 51 -10.28 0.20 -3.19
N SER A 52 -10.77 0.18 -4.42
CA SER A 52 -10.56 -0.92 -5.37
C SER A 52 -9.09 -0.96 -5.82
N TYR A 53 -8.51 0.20 -6.07
CA TYR A 53 -7.11 0.35 -6.49
C TYR A 53 -6.14 -0.13 -5.41
N THR A 54 -6.31 0.35 -4.17
CA THR A 54 -5.46 -0.03 -3.03
C THR A 54 -5.63 -1.48 -2.59
N THR A 55 -6.66 -2.16 -3.07
CA THR A 55 -6.86 -3.61 -2.87
C THR A 55 -6.29 -4.41 -4.05
N GLY A 56 -6.56 -3.99 -5.26
CA GLY A 56 -6.21 -4.74 -6.48
C GLY A 56 -4.71 -4.71 -6.80
N VAL A 57 -4.07 -3.55 -6.69
CA VAL A 57 -2.63 -3.41 -6.99
C VAL A 57 -1.76 -4.27 -6.07
N PRO A 58 -1.93 -4.27 -4.74
CA PRO A 58 -1.20 -5.17 -3.84
C PRO A 58 -1.38 -6.65 -4.17
N ALA A 59 -2.59 -7.08 -4.46
CA ALA A 59 -2.87 -8.47 -4.83
C ALA A 59 -2.20 -8.86 -6.15
N MET A 60 -2.24 -7.98 -7.14
CA MET A 60 -1.55 -8.17 -8.42
C MET A 60 -0.03 -8.28 -8.24
N ILE A 61 0.57 -7.41 -7.42
CA ILE A 61 2.01 -7.43 -7.13
C ILE A 61 2.41 -8.76 -6.49
N GLY A 62 1.71 -9.22 -5.45
CA GLY A 62 1.98 -10.49 -4.81
C GLY A 62 1.92 -11.65 -5.80
N THR A 63 0.87 -11.71 -6.61
CA THR A 63 0.73 -12.72 -7.68
C THR A 63 1.88 -12.66 -8.68
N MET A 64 2.27 -11.47 -9.09
CA MET A 64 3.38 -11.26 -10.02
C MET A 64 4.73 -11.74 -9.44
N LEU A 65 5.01 -11.47 -8.17
CA LEU A 65 6.25 -11.92 -7.52
C LEU A 65 6.32 -13.43 -7.42
N VAL A 66 5.20 -14.09 -7.13
CA VAL A 66 5.11 -15.57 -7.17
C VAL A 66 5.30 -16.09 -8.59
N ALA A 67 4.59 -15.54 -9.57
CA ALA A 67 4.67 -15.98 -10.97
C ALA A 67 6.09 -15.80 -11.57
N LYS A 68 6.83 -14.78 -11.12
CA LYS A 68 8.22 -14.54 -11.52
C LYS A 68 9.25 -15.36 -10.73
N GLY A 69 8.82 -16.14 -9.76
CA GLY A 69 9.70 -16.92 -8.90
C GLY A 69 10.53 -16.11 -7.91
N VAL A 70 10.19 -14.84 -7.69
CA VAL A 70 10.84 -13.99 -6.67
C VAL A 70 10.42 -14.46 -5.28
N TRP A 71 9.13 -14.68 -5.08
CA TRP A 71 8.58 -15.36 -3.93
C TRP A 71 8.38 -16.83 -4.28
N ASN A 72 9.41 -17.63 -4.07
CA ASN A 72 9.44 -19.05 -4.45
C ASN A 72 9.75 -19.92 -3.25
N LYS A 73 8.74 -20.28 -2.50
CA LYS A 73 8.82 -21.16 -1.33
C LYS A 73 7.62 -22.11 -1.33
N PRO A 74 7.81 -23.43 -1.29
CA PRO A 74 6.70 -24.38 -1.29
C PRO A 74 5.96 -24.35 0.05
N GLY A 75 4.63 -24.23 0.01
CA GLY A 75 3.78 -24.20 1.21
C GLY A 75 2.73 -23.11 1.17
N VAL A 76 2.13 -22.84 2.32
CA VAL A 76 1.19 -21.73 2.56
C VAL A 76 1.86 -20.75 3.52
N PHE A 77 1.99 -19.51 3.10
CA PHE A 77 2.70 -18.47 3.83
C PHE A 77 1.89 -17.19 3.86
N THR A 78 2.09 -16.39 4.89
CA THR A 78 1.67 -15.00 4.93
C THR A 78 2.74 -14.11 4.29
N THR A 79 2.36 -12.94 3.81
CA THR A 79 3.26 -12.06 3.03
C THR A 79 4.45 -11.56 3.82
N ASP A 80 4.34 -11.48 5.15
CA ASP A 80 5.40 -11.07 6.08
C ASP A 80 6.52 -12.11 6.25
N GLU A 81 6.33 -13.34 5.73
CA GLU A 81 7.37 -14.38 5.72
C GLU A 81 8.30 -14.32 4.51
N PHE A 82 8.09 -13.38 3.61
CA PHE A 82 8.90 -13.13 2.42
C PHE A 82 9.69 -11.82 2.56
N ASP A 83 10.74 -11.70 1.75
CA ASP A 83 11.47 -10.43 1.62
C ASP A 83 10.53 -9.33 1.12
N PRO A 84 10.33 -8.25 1.89
CA PRO A 84 9.42 -7.17 1.53
C PRO A 84 9.97 -6.25 0.43
N ASP A 85 11.29 -6.17 0.23
CA ASP A 85 11.90 -5.17 -0.65
C ASP A 85 11.37 -5.23 -2.09
N PRO A 86 11.29 -6.39 -2.76
CA PRO A 86 10.74 -6.47 -4.11
C PRO A 86 9.28 -6.06 -4.20
N TYR A 87 8.53 -6.26 -3.12
CA TYR A 87 7.13 -5.86 -3.06
C TYR A 87 6.98 -4.35 -2.88
N MET A 88 7.75 -3.75 -2.00
CA MET A 88 7.77 -2.32 -1.74
C MET A 88 8.23 -1.53 -2.97
N ASP A 89 9.24 -2.02 -3.69
CA ASP A 89 9.68 -1.45 -4.96
C ASP A 89 8.59 -1.52 -6.04
N ALA A 90 7.89 -2.64 -6.10
CA ALA A 90 6.78 -2.81 -7.03
C ALA A 90 5.59 -1.88 -6.72
N LEU A 91 5.27 -1.62 -5.45
CA LEU A 91 4.26 -0.63 -5.07
C LEU A 91 4.56 0.75 -5.65
N ASN A 92 5.82 1.21 -5.53
CA ASN A 92 6.26 2.47 -6.12
C ASN A 92 6.08 2.50 -7.64
N LYS A 93 6.37 1.37 -8.30
CA LYS A 93 6.30 1.25 -9.76
C LYS A 93 4.87 1.16 -10.29
N TYR A 94 3.97 0.54 -9.55
CA TYR A 94 2.63 0.21 -10.01
C TYR A 94 1.52 1.08 -9.39
N GLY A 95 1.85 2.33 -9.05
CA GLY A 95 0.86 3.37 -8.77
C GLY A 95 0.45 3.52 -7.30
N LEU A 96 1.10 2.82 -6.38
CA LEU A 96 0.92 3.01 -4.94
C LEU A 96 2.24 3.41 -4.25
N PRO A 97 2.83 4.55 -4.61
CA PRO A 97 4.07 4.98 -3.99
C PRO A 97 3.88 5.19 -2.49
N TRP A 98 4.79 4.60 -1.72
CA TRP A 98 4.82 4.77 -0.28
C TRP A 98 5.80 5.87 0.15
N LYS A 99 5.53 6.43 1.31
CA LYS A 99 6.33 7.50 1.94
C LYS A 99 6.71 7.10 3.35
N VAL A 100 7.80 7.66 3.84
CA VAL A 100 8.26 7.52 5.21
C VAL A 100 8.27 8.89 5.87
N ASP A 101 7.66 8.99 7.03
CA ASP A 101 7.80 10.11 7.95
C ASP A 101 8.46 9.60 9.24
N GLU A 102 9.66 10.10 9.51
CA GLU A 102 10.44 9.67 10.68
C GLU A 102 10.07 10.40 11.98
N ASN A 103 9.21 11.42 11.89
CA ASN A 103 8.76 12.20 13.05
C ASN A 103 7.29 12.57 12.91
N PRO A 104 6.37 11.60 12.77
CA PRO A 104 4.98 11.89 12.55
C PRO A 104 4.36 12.62 13.74
N VAL A 105 3.65 13.70 13.44
CA VAL A 105 2.79 14.38 14.41
C VAL A 105 1.42 13.71 14.33
N LEU A 106 1.06 13.04 15.43
CA LEU A 106 -0.26 12.44 15.55
C LEU A 106 -1.25 13.53 15.97
N VAL A 107 -2.38 13.57 15.28
CA VAL A 107 -3.52 14.42 15.65
C VAL A 107 -4.47 13.53 16.45
N ASP A 108 -4.77 13.94 17.68
CA ASP A 108 -5.74 13.26 18.56
C ASP A 108 -7.17 13.43 18.07
#